data_83bc0767ccf489d2e3508a819d9aef6f
#
_entry.id   83bc0767ccf489d2e3508a819d9aef6f
#
_cell.length_a   1.000
_cell.length_b   1.000
_cell.length_c   1.000
_cell.angle_alpha   90.00
_cell.angle_beta   90.00
_cell.angle_gamma   90.00
#
_symmetry.space_group_name_H-M   'P 1'
#
loop_
_entity.id
_entity.type
_entity.pdbx_description
1 polymer ?
#
loop_
_entity_poly.entity_id
_entity_poly.type
_entity_poly.pdbx_seq_one_letter_code
_entity_poly.pdbx_strand_id
1 'polypeptide(L)'
;VLYKNDDWGQDISKLTVRSMKSLGITVTNSIAINDGQASYRAEVTEALKGNPEGIYMALYPKEGISVVREWLSLGGSQKMIMANSMKSDELKDSVGLKYLKNALGTDTASPRVESASKFVEMYKARFNSEPNGPGLANSFDATMIALLAMEAAGPNASGTQIAAQVGKVTDPKGTPITADTAGFKKAKEILKSGGSVMYQGATGNVRFDANGDVSAPAVAWSFTESGTKEERYITLDEVDAFMATMQ
;
A
#
# COMPACT_ATOMS: atom_id res chain seq x y z
N VAL A 1 -12.17 14.75 4.44
CA VAL A 1 -11.70 13.35 4.53
C VAL A 1 -12.81 12.50 5.12
N LEU A 2 -13.18 11.40 4.46
CA LEU A 2 -14.05 10.36 5.02
C LEU A 2 -13.25 9.06 5.14
N TYR A 3 -13.30 8.40 6.29
CA TYR A 3 -12.49 7.22 6.54
C TYR A 3 -13.26 6.16 7.33
N LYS A 4 -12.91 4.91 7.11
CA LYS A 4 -13.44 3.78 7.86
C LYS A 4 -13.09 3.91 9.33
N ASN A 5 -14.07 3.69 10.21
CA ASN A 5 -13.86 3.74 11.67
C ASN A 5 -13.27 2.43 12.19
N ASP A 6 -12.05 2.14 11.77
CA ASP A 6 -11.19 1.06 12.28
C ASP A 6 -9.75 1.58 12.38
N ASP A 7 -8.83 0.76 12.89
CA ASP A 7 -7.43 1.14 13.10
C ASP A 7 -6.77 1.61 11.78
N TRP A 8 -7.01 0.87 10.68
CA TRP A 8 -6.48 1.23 9.36
C TRP A 8 -6.98 2.59 8.88
N GLY A 9 -8.30 2.81 8.90
CA GLY A 9 -8.89 4.04 8.41
C GLY A 9 -8.52 5.26 9.26
N GLN A 10 -8.43 5.08 10.58
CA GLN A 10 -7.99 6.14 11.50
C GLN A 10 -6.55 6.57 11.21
N ASP A 11 -5.63 5.62 11.00
CA ASP A 11 -4.23 5.93 10.75
C ASP A 11 -4.03 6.55 9.35
N ILE A 12 -4.67 6.01 8.31
CA ILE A 12 -4.70 6.63 6.98
C ILE A 12 -5.25 8.05 7.04
N SER A 13 -6.32 8.29 7.80
CA SER A 13 -6.89 9.64 7.96
C SER A 13 -5.91 10.61 8.60
N LYS A 14 -5.28 10.22 9.71
CA LYS A 14 -4.26 11.06 10.40
C LYS A 14 -3.12 11.44 9.47
N LEU A 15 -2.56 10.44 8.76
CA LEU A 15 -1.47 10.66 7.80
C LEU A 15 -1.92 11.55 6.63
N THR A 16 -3.10 11.30 6.07
CA THR A 16 -3.66 12.10 4.97
C THR A 16 -3.87 13.55 5.38
N VAL A 17 -4.48 13.79 6.54
CA VAL A 17 -4.71 15.15 7.05
C VAL A 17 -3.38 15.88 7.31
N ARG A 18 -2.38 15.19 7.87
CA ARG A 18 -1.03 15.75 8.07
C ARG A 18 -0.40 16.11 6.73
N SER A 19 -0.43 15.18 5.75
CA SER A 19 0.15 15.40 4.42
C SER A 19 -0.54 16.55 3.67
N MET A 20 -1.87 16.61 3.69
CA MET A 20 -2.62 17.70 3.07
C MET A 20 -2.23 19.05 3.66
N LYS A 21 -2.13 19.14 4.99
CA LYS A 21 -1.72 20.38 5.68
C LYS A 21 -0.29 20.80 5.31
N SER A 22 0.67 19.87 5.22
CA SER A 22 2.05 20.17 4.80
C SER A 22 2.13 20.68 3.36
N LEU A 23 1.18 20.29 2.51
CA LEU A 23 1.03 20.78 1.14
C LEU A 23 0.20 22.08 1.04
N GLY A 24 -0.19 22.70 2.15
CA GLY A 24 -1.02 23.91 2.16
C GLY A 24 -2.49 23.67 1.82
N ILE A 25 -2.96 22.42 1.83
CA ILE A 25 -4.36 22.09 1.57
C ILE A 25 -5.16 22.21 2.86
N THR A 26 -6.23 23.00 2.83
CA THR A 26 -7.15 23.13 3.96
C THR A 26 -8.04 21.89 4.06
N VAL A 27 -7.98 21.18 5.17
CA VAL A 27 -8.90 20.09 5.49
C VAL A 27 -10.05 20.65 6.31
N THR A 28 -11.24 20.74 5.71
CA THR A 28 -12.45 21.25 6.38
C THR A 28 -12.99 20.29 7.42
N ASN A 29 -13.04 18.98 7.08
CA ASN A 29 -13.61 17.95 7.94
C ASN A 29 -12.84 16.63 7.80
N SER A 30 -12.79 15.85 8.89
CA SER A 30 -12.29 14.48 8.90
C SER A 30 -13.26 13.63 9.73
N ILE A 31 -14.02 12.73 9.07
CA ILE A 31 -15.20 12.08 9.63
C ILE A 31 -15.08 10.58 9.48
N ALA A 32 -15.32 9.87 10.58
CA ALA A 32 -15.33 8.41 10.62
C ALA A 32 -16.66 7.85 10.11
N ILE A 33 -16.58 6.79 9.33
CA ILE A 33 -17.71 6.03 8.79
C ILE A 33 -17.80 4.68 9.49
N ASN A 34 -18.88 4.44 10.20
CA ASN A 34 -19.16 3.17 10.88
C ASN A 34 -19.79 2.14 9.92
N ASP A 35 -19.67 0.86 10.26
CA ASP A 35 -20.30 -0.23 9.51
C ASP A 35 -21.81 -0.26 9.64
N GLY A 36 -22.45 -0.82 8.61
CA GLY A 36 -23.81 -1.34 8.68
C GLY A 36 -24.91 -0.30 8.86
N GLN A 37 -24.63 0.97 8.61
CA GLN A 37 -25.64 2.02 8.65
C GLN A 37 -26.57 1.90 7.45
N ALA A 38 -27.86 2.20 7.68
CA ALA A 38 -28.85 2.25 6.62
C ALA A 38 -28.64 3.44 5.66
N SER A 39 -27.98 4.50 6.12
CA SER A 39 -27.61 5.70 5.34
C SER A 39 -26.43 6.40 5.99
N TYR A 40 -25.59 7.01 5.18
CA TYR A 40 -24.45 7.85 5.59
C TYR A 40 -24.70 9.34 5.35
N ARG A 41 -25.98 9.69 5.18
CA ARG A 41 -26.38 11.07 4.82
C ARG A 41 -25.95 12.11 5.86
N ALA A 42 -25.97 11.75 7.13
CA ALA A 42 -25.56 12.65 8.21
C ALA A 42 -24.06 12.99 8.09
N GLU A 43 -23.20 11.98 7.96
CA GLU A 43 -21.75 12.12 7.82
C GLU A 43 -21.40 12.85 6.54
N VAL A 44 -22.06 12.54 5.43
CA VAL A 44 -21.84 13.21 4.14
C VAL A 44 -22.30 14.67 4.20
N THR A 45 -23.42 14.97 4.86
CA THR A 45 -23.89 16.35 5.05
C THR A 45 -22.88 17.16 5.89
N GLU A 46 -22.31 16.54 6.92
CA GLU A 46 -21.25 17.15 7.72
C GLU A 46 -19.98 17.36 6.88
N ALA A 47 -19.60 16.41 6.04
CA ALA A 47 -18.43 16.51 5.17
C ALA A 47 -18.57 17.66 4.13
N LEU A 48 -19.77 17.99 3.72
CA LEU A 48 -20.07 19.09 2.79
C LEU A 48 -19.97 20.46 3.43
N LYS A 49 -19.98 20.56 4.76
CA LYS A 49 -19.81 21.84 5.45
C LYS A 49 -18.45 22.46 5.12
N GLY A 50 -18.42 23.75 4.90
CA GLY A 50 -17.23 24.44 4.45
C GLY A 50 -17.00 24.41 2.94
N ASN A 51 -17.93 23.82 2.18
CA ASN A 51 -17.95 23.79 0.71
C ASN A 51 -16.61 23.27 0.12
N PRO A 52 -16.18 22.04 0.44
CA PRO A 52 -14.91 21.50 -0.01
C PRO A 52 -14.87 21.35 -1.53
N GLU A 53 -13.74 21.68 -2.15
CA GLU A 53 -13.52 21.52 -3.58
C GLU A 53 -13.36 20.05 -4.02
N GLY A 54 -13.00 19.17 -3.10
CA GLY A 54 -12.80 17.73 -3.34
C GLY A 54 -12.86 16.94 -2.05
N ILE A 55 -12.77 15.63 -2.17
CA ILE A 55 -12.85 14.71 -1.05
C ILE A 55 -11.83 13.58 -1.17
N TYR A 56 -11.23 13.21 -0.04
CA TYR A 56 -10.47 11.97 0.10
C TYR A 56 -11.31 10.94 0.85
N MET A 57 -11.36 9.72 0.33
CA MET A 57 -12.12 8.61 0.91
C MET A 57 -11.21 7.39 1.13
N ALA A 58 -11.12 6.94 2.37
CA ALA A 58 -10.48 5.69 2.79
C ALA A 58 -11.53 4.74 3.38
N LEU A 59 -12.26 4.06 2.50
CA LEU A 59 -13.40 3.20 2.83
C LEU A 59 -13.24 1.84 2.14
N TYR A 60 -13.97 0.83 2.61
CA TYR A 60 -14.11 -0.41 1.85
C TYR A 60 -15.25 -0.31 0.83
N PRO A 61 -15.31 -1.18 -0.19
CA PRO A 61 -16.26 -1.04 -1.30
C PRO A 61 -17.71 -0.96 -0.85
N LYS A 62 -18.11 -1.73 0.14
CA LYS A 62 -19.49 -1.81 0.62
C LYS A 62 -20.02 -0.46 1.12
N GLU A 63 -19.32 0.15 2.07
CA GLU A 63 -19.67 1.49 2.59
C GLU A 63 -19.36 2.56 1.55
N GLY A 64 -18.25 2.42 0.83
CA GLY A 64 -17.80 3.36 -0.19
C GLY A 64 -18.83 3.60 -1.28
N ILE A 65 -19.53 2.57 -1.75
CA ILE A 65 -20.61 2.70 -2.74
C ILE A 65 -21.72 3.63 -2.22
N SER A 66 -22.17 3.39 -1.00
CA SER A 66 -23.25 4.17 -0.39
C SER A 66 -22.81 5.61 -0.13
N VAL A 67 -21.61 5.80 0.42
CA VAL A 67 -21.06 7.13 0.71
C VAL A 67 -20.84 7.95 -0.56
N VAL A 68 -20.27 7.35 -1.62
CA VAL A 68 -20.06 8.04 -2.89
C VAL A 68 -21.38 8.45 -3.52
N ARG A 69 -22.39 7.57 -3.50
CA ARG A 69 -23.73 7.90 -4.03
C ARG A 69 -24.38 9.04 -3.25
N GLU A 70 -24.32 9.03 -1.94
CA GLU A 70 -24.86 10.10 -1.11
C GLU A 70 -24.08 11.42 -1.30
N TRP A 71 -22.76 11.37 -1.38
CA TRP A 71 -21.90 12.51 -1.68
C TRP A 71 -22.33 13.20 -2.99
N LEU A 72 -22.47 12.44 -4.06
CA LEU A 72 -22.90 12.95 -5.36
C LEU A 72 -24.34 13.44 -5.33
N SER A 73 -25.25 12.75 -4.65
CA SER A 73 -26.67 13.13 -4.55
C SER A 73 -26.89 14.43 -3.80
N LEU A 74 -26.01 14.76 -2.87
CA LEU A 74 -26.04 15.99 -2.08
C LEU A 74 -25.23 17.14 -2.73
N GLY A 75 -24.78 16.95 -3.98
CA GLY A 75 -24.06 17.98 -4.73
C GLY A 75 -22.55 18.03 -4.47
N GLY A 76 -21.99 17.00 -3.87
CA GLY A 76 -20.55 16.88 -3.66
C GLY A 76 -19.77 16.85 -4.97
N SER A 77 -18.53 17.36 -4.93
CA SER A 77 -17.64 17.45 -6.08
C SER A 77 -17.27 16.06 -6.64
N GLN A 78 -17.15 15.94 -7.96
CA GLN A 78 -16.58 14.76 -8.62
C GLN A 78 -15.05 14.67 -8.52
N LYS A 79 -14.38 15.65 -7.91
CA LYS A 79 -12.96 15.58 -7.56
C LYS A 79 -12.80 14.70 -6.31
N MET A 80 -12.65 13.42 -6.52
CA MET A 80 -12.54 12.42 -5.47
C MET A 80 -11.17 11.75 -5.52
N ILE A 81 -10.53 11.60 -4.37
CA ILE A 81 -9.32 10.79 -4.21
C ILE A 81 -9.69 9.60 -3.33
N MET A 82 -9.34 8.41 -3.77
CA MET A 82 -9.72 7.15 -3.15
C MET A 82 -8.50 6.38 -2.68
N ALA A 83 -8.57 5.78 -1.51
CA ALA A 83 -7.57 4.82 -1.05
C ALA A 83 -7.62 3.52 -1.88
N ASN A 84 -6.57 2.72 -1.78
CA ASN A 84 -6.43 1.45 -2.49
C ASN A 84 -7.59 0.48 -2.26
N SER A 85 -8.14 0.45 -1.06
CA SER A 85 -9.30 -0.38 -0.69
C SER A 85 -10.55 -0.12 -1.55
N MET A 86 -10.67 1.08 -2.14
CA MET A 86 -11.79 1.44 -3.02
C MET A 86 -11.55 1.08 -4.50
N LYS A 87 -10.41 0.47 -4.85
CA LYS A 87 -10.08 -0.03 -6.19
C LYS A 87 -10.88 -1.29 -6.49
N SER A 88 -12.13 -1.12 -6.89
CA SER A 88 -13.12 -2.20 -7.03
C SER A 88 -14.02 -2.01 -8.24
N ASP A 89 -14.18 -3.07 -9.03
CA ASP A 89 -15.15 -3.10 -10.13
C ASP A 89 -16.59 -2.99 -9.62
N GLU A 90 -16.89 -3.58 -8.45
CA GLU A 90 -18.19 -3.46 -7.81
C GLU A 90 -18.55 -2.00 -7.51
N LEU A 91 -17.60 -1.22 -6.98
CA LEU A 91 -17.79 0.22 -6.75
C LEU A 91 -18.00 0.95 -8.06
N LYS A 92 -17.15 0.70 -9.08
CA LYS A 92 -17.28 1.32 -10.41
C LYS A 92 -18.64 1.06 -11.03
N ASP A 93 -19.09 -0.18 -11.04
CA ASP A 93 -20.32 -0.60 -11.69
C ASP A 93 -21.55 -0.10 -10.91
N SER A 94 -21.46 -0.07 -9.57
CA SER A 94 -22.54 0.40 -8.70
C SER A 94 -22.74 1.91 -8.74
N VAL A 95 -21.65 2.69 -8.79
CA VAL A 95 -21.71 4.17 -8.85
C VAL A 95 -21.94 4.65 -10.28
N GLY A 96 -21.29 3.99 -11.24
CA GLY A 96 -21.31 4.32 -12.65
C GLY A 96 -20.13 5.20 -13.07
N LEU A 97 -19.41 4.74 -14.10
CA LEU A 97 -18.17 5.36 -14.58
C LEU A 97 -18.32 6.85 -14.92
N LYS A 98 -19.48 7.27 -15.41
CA LYS A 98 -19.73 8.70 -15.74
C LYS A 98 -19.54 9.65 -14.55
N TYR A 99 -19.75 9.18 -13.34
CA TYR A 99 -19.56 9.96 -12.10
C TYR A 99 -18.15 9.86 -11.53
N LEU A 100 -17.38 8.89 -11.99
CA LEU A 100 -16.03 8.61 -11.52
C LEU A 100 -14.93 9.12 -12.47
N LYS A 101 -15.29 9.86 -13.52
CA LYS A 101 -14.33 10.37 -14.53
C LYS A 101 -13.20 11.23 -13.96
N ASN A 102 -13.46 11.95 -12.88
CA ASN A 102 -12.50 12.82 -12.22
C ASN A 102 -12.00 12.22 -10.89
N ALA A 103 -12.36 10.97 -10.60
CA ALA A 103 -11.87 10.27 -9.45
C ALA A 103 -10.48 9.69 -9.73
N LEU A 104 -9.58 9.89 -8.80
CA LEU A 104 -8.26 9.27 -8.77
C LEU A 104 -8.15 8.41 -7.52
N GLY A 105 -7.40 7.35 -7.59
CA GLY A 105 -7.04 6.57 -6.41
C GLY A 105 -5.53 6.44 -6.28
N THR A 106 -5.09 6.07 -5.09
CA THR A 106 -3.70 5.77 -4.80
C THR A 106 -3.57 4.34 -4.29
N ASP A 107 -2.46 3.69 -4.61
CA ASP A 107 -2.15 2.33 -4.18
C ASP A 107 -0.64 2.18 -4.05
N THR A 108 -0.20 1.16 -3.32
CA THR A 108 1.19 0.72 -3.41
C THR A 108 1.42 0.07 -4.77
N ALA A 109 2.58 0.32 -5.36
CA ALA A 109 2.94 -0.25 -6.64
C ALA A 109 3.98 -1.36 -6.47
N SER A 110 3.96 -2.34 -7.36
CA SER A 110 5.08 -3.26 -7.49
C SER A 110 6.27 -2.52 -8.09
N PRO A 111 7.47 -2.66 -7.51
CA PRO A 111 8.65 -2.03 -8.07
C PRO A 111 8.99 -2.62 -9.44
N ARG A 112 9.46 -1.77 -10.35
CA ARG A 112 9.87 -2.15 -11.71
C ARG A 112 11.34 -2.54 -11.71
N VAL A 113 11.66 -3.62 -11.03
CA VAL A 113 13.02 -4.14 -10.83
C VAL A 113 13.12 -5.62 -11.22
N GLU A 114 14.31 -6.08 -11.51
CA GLU A 114 14.57 -7.46 -11.98
C GLU A 114 14.06 -8.52 -10.98
N SER A 115 14.23 -8.28 -9.68
CA SER A 115 13.79 -9.22 -8.65
C SER A 115 12.26 -9.42 -8.62
N ALA A 116 11.49 -8.38 -8.90
CA ALA A 116 10.04 -8.48 -9.01
C ALA A 116 9.64 -9.34 -10.24
N SER A 117 10.32 -9.17 -11.38
CA SER A 117 10.10 -10.00 -12.56
C SER A 117 10.42 -11.48 -12.28
N LYS A 118 11.51 -11.78 -11.59
CA LYS A 118 11.87 -13.15 -11.17
C LYS A 118 10.82 -13.79 -10.28
N PHE A 119 10.22 -13.03 -9.36
CA PHE A 119 9.11 -13.55 -8.56
C PHE A 119 7.91 -13.95 -9.44
N VAL A 120 7.53 -13.11 -10.39
CA VAL A 120 6.43 -13.41 -11.32
C VAL A 120 6.73 -14.67 -12.13
N GLU A 121 7.94 -14.82 -12.65
CA GLU A 121 8.37 -16.01 -13.40
C GLU A 121 8.29 -17.28 -12.54
N MET A 122 8.82 -17.26 -11.31
CA MET A 122 8.75 -18.38 -10.38
C MET A 122 7.31 -18.73 -10.02
N TYR A 123 6.48 -17.73 -9.77
CA TYR A 123 5.07 -17.94 -9.45
C TYR A 123 4.33 -18.61 -10.61
N LYS A 124 4.50 -18.11 -11.84
CA LYS A 124 3.94 -18.72 -13.06
C LYS A 124 4.41 -20.15 -13.26
N ALA A 125 5.71 -20.42 -13.10
CA ALA A 125 6.27 -21.75 -13.23
C ALA A 125 5.69 -22.74 -12.21
N ARG A 126 5.34 -22.25 -11.00
CA ARG A 126 4.82 -23.09 -9.91
C ARG A 126 3.32 -23.30 -9.96
N PHE A 127 2.55 -22.27 -10.33
CA PHE A 127 1.09 -22.26 -10.21
C PHE A 127 0.36 -22.13 -11.56
N ASN A 128 1.08 -22.00 -12.66
CA ASN A 128 0.53 -21.80 -14.00
C ASN A 128 -0.49 -20.65 -14.08
N SER A 129 -0.25 -19.59 -13.31
CA SER A 129 -1.11 -18.39 -13.23
C SER A 129 -0.30 -17.15 -12.88
N GLU A 130 -0.84 -15.97 -13.18
CA GLU A 130 -0.27 -14.70 -12.72
C GLU A 130 -0.46 -14.52 -11.20
N PRO A 131 0.46 -13.84 -10.51
CA PRO A 131 0.31 -13.52 -9.10
C PRO A 131 -0.69 -12.37 -8.88
N ASN A 132 -1.95 -12.62 -9.20
CA ASN A 132 -3.04 -11.63 -9.16
C ASN A 132 -3.75 -11.62 -7.80
N GLY A 133 -3.10 -11.09 -6.77
CA GLY A 133 -3.74 -10.95 -5.47
C GLY A 133 -3.09 -9.86 -4.62
N PRO A 134 -3.87 -9.17 -3.79
CA PRO A 134 -3.31 -8.15 -2.90
C PRO A 134 -2.32 -8.79 -1.92
N GLY A 135 -1.17 -8.18 -1.75
CA GLY A 135 -0.17 -8.58 -0.77
C GLY A 135 0.60 -9.87 -1.08
N LEU A 136 0.43 -10.53 -2.25
CA LEU A 136 1.18 -11.76 -2.59
C LEU A 136 2.68 -11.55 -2.56
N ALA A 137 3.18 -10.51 -3.24
CA ALA A 137 4.60 -10.18 -3.25
C ALA A 137 5.12 -9.83 -1.85
N ASN A 138 4.34 -9.07 -1.08
CA ASN A 138 4.68 -8.69 0.30
C ASN A 138 4.74 -9.93 1.23
N SER A 139 3.76 -10.83 1.11
CA SER A 139 3.73 -12.07 1.91
C SER A 139 4.90 -13.00 1.58
N PHE A 140 5.27 -13.07 0.29
CA PHE A 140 6.45 -13.81 -0.14
C PHE A 140 7.71 -13.23 0.48
N ASP A 141 7.92 -11.92 0.38
CA ASP A 141 9.11 -11.26 0.93
C ASP A 141 9.17 -11.34 2.45
N ALA A 142 8.07 -11.12 3.14
CA ALA A 142 8.00 -11.28 4.59
C ALA A 142 8.40 -12.69 5.03
N THR A 143 7.93 -13.73 4.30
CA THR A 143 8.29 -15.12 4.55
C THR A 143 9.78 -15.37 4.30
N MET A 144 10.32 -14.87 3.19
CA MET A 144 11.72 -15.06 2.83
C MET A 144 12.66 -14.36 3.82
N ILE A 145 12.34 -13.14 4.24
CA ILE A 145 13.09 -12.40 5.28
C ILE A 145 13.05 -13.15 6.59
N ALA A 146 11.90 -13.65 7.02
CA ALA A 146 11.79 -14.44 8.25
C ALA A 146 12.64 -15.71 8.19
N LEU A 147 12.60 -16.48 7.08
CA LEU A 147 13.41 -17.67 6.90
C LEU A 147 14.91 -17.38 6.90
N LEU A 148 15.35 -16.30 6.25
CA LEU A 148 16.75 -15.86 6.27
C LEU A 148 17.19 -15.40 7.67
N ALA A 149 16.32 -14.69 8.39
CA ALA A 149 16.58 -14.29 9.77
C ALA A 149 16.68 -15.51 10.71
N MET A 150 15.85 -16.53 10.51
CA MET A 150 15.97 -17.81 11.23
C MET A 150 17.31 -18.52 10.94
N GLU A 151 17.74 -18.56 9.68
CA GLU A 151 19.04 -19.12 9.31
C GLU A 151 20.19 -18.35 9.96
N ALA A 152 20.11 -17.01 10.00
CA ALA A 152 21.10 -16.16 10.65
C ALA A 152 21.14 -16.30 12.17
N ALA A 153 19.99 -16.55 12.80
CA ALA A 153 19.87 -16.73 14.25
C ALA A 153 20.34 -18.12 14.72
N GLY A 154 20.32 -19.10 13.82
CA GLY A 154 20.72 -20.48 14.11
C GLY A 154 19.61 -21.34 14.72
N PRO A 155 19.91 -22.63 14.93
CA PRO A 155 18.94 -23.59 15.44
C PRO A 155 18.50 -23.24 16.87
N ASN A 156 17.23 -23.45 17.17
CA ASN A 156 16.61 -23.20 18.49
C ASN A 156 16.56 -21.72 18.92
N ALA A 157 16.74 -20.77 17.99
CA ALA A 157 16.58 -19.35 18.32
C ALA A 157 15.15 -19.00 18.68
N SER A 158 14.97 -18.18 19.70
CA SER A 158 13.67 -17.61 20.06
C SER A 158 13.20 -16.58 19.02
N GLY A 159 11.89 -16.25 19.01
CA GLY A 159 11.35 -15.22 18.13
C GLY A 159 12.08 -13.87 18.24
N THR A 160 12.44 -13.47 19.46
CA THR A 160 13.21 -12.24 19.70
C THR A 160 14.61 -12.30 19.06
N GLN A 161 15.28 -13.45 19.15
CA GLN A 161 16.59 -13.64 18.54
C GLN A 161 16.52 -13.64 17.01
N ILE A 162 15.46 -14.21 16.45
CA ILE A 162 15.19 -14.16 15.00
C ILE A 162 14.90 -12.72 14.55
N ALA A 163 14.04 -12.00 15.24
CA ALA A 163 13.71 -10.60 14.93
C ALA A 163 14.97 -9.70 14.95
N ALA A 164 15.89 -9.93 15.86
CA ALA A 164 17.17 -9.21 15.92
C ALA A 164 18.07 -9.42 14.69
N GLN A 165 17.83 -10.45 13.86
CA GLN A 165 18.59 -10.72 12.62
C GLN A 165 17.97 -10.06 11.39
N VAL A 166 16.78 -9.47 11.46
CA VAL A 166 16.12 -8.85 10.29
C VAL A 166 17.02 -7.79 9.65
N GLY A 167 17.63 -6.91 10.44
CA GLY A 167 18.55 -5.90 9.92
C GLY A 167 19.79 -6.50 9.23
N LYS A 168 20.21 -7.72 9.58
CA LYS A 168 21.36 -8.40 8.95
C LYS A 168 20.98 -8.98 7.57
N VAL A 169 19.73 -9.33 7.36
CA VAL A 169 19.24 -9.89 6.09
C VAL A 169 18.70 -8.83 5.14
N THR A 170 18.47 -7.63 5.65
CA THR A 170 18.03 -6.44 4.88
C THR A 170 19.05 -5.30 4.94
N ASP A 171 20.32 -5.62 5.17
CA ASP A 171 21.41 -4.64 5.30
C ASP A 171 21.68 -3.95 3.94
N PRO A 172 21.50 -2.63 3.82
CA PRO A 172 21.78 -1.92 2.58
C PRO A 172 23.26 -1.98 2.14
N LYS A 173 24.17 -2.36 3.05
CA LYS A 173 25.59 -2.56 2.78
C LYS A 173 25.95 -4.04 2.62
N GLY A 174 24.99 -4.93 2.81
CA GLY A 174 25.16 -6.38 2.66
C GLY A 174 25.36 -6.81 1.21
N THR A 175 25.71 -8.08 1.02
CA THR A 175 25.82 -8.64 -0.32
C THR A 175 24.43 -8.75 -0.98
N PRO A 176 24.21 -8.20 -2.18
CA PRO A 176 22.92 -8.31 -2.87
C PRO A 176 22.56 -9.78 -3.15
N ILE A 177 21.34 -10.15 -2.81
CA ILE A 177 20.74 -11.45 -3.12
C ILE A 177 19.34 -11.27 -3.69
N THR A 178 18.97 -12.11 -4.63
CA THR A 178 17.65 -12.12 -5.27
C THR A 178 16.70 -13.09 -4.59
N ALA A 179 15.41 -12.86 -4.78
CA ALA A 179 14.31 -13.68 -4.23
C ALA A 179 14.09 -14.96 -5.05
N ASP A 180 15.14 -15.72 -5.29
CA ASP A 180 15.13 -17.00 -6.01
C ASP A 180 15.94 -18.07 -5.30
N THR A 181 15.88 -19.31 -5.78
CA THR A 181 16.60 -20.44 -5.17
C THR A 181 18.13 -20.22 -5.09
N ALA A 182 18.72 -19.59 -6.10
CA ALA A 182 20.15 -19.34 -6.15
C ALA A 182 20.54 -18.25 -5.12
N GLY A 183 19.78 -17.15 -5.09
CA GLY A 183 19.94 -16.07 -4.11
C GLY A 183 19.79 -16.58 -2.68
N PHE A 184 18.80 -17.42 -2.42
CA PHE A 184 18.61 -18.00 -1.08
C PHE A 184 19.77 -18.90 -0.65
N LYS A 185 20.29 -19.77 -1.54
CA LYS A 185 21.48 -20.59 -1.25
C LYS A 185 22.69 -19.72 -0.93
N LYS A 186 22.95 -18.71 -1.76
CA LYS A 186 24.04 -17.74 -1.55
C LYS A 186 23.90 -17.01 -0.21
N ALA A 187 22.67 -16.56 0.12
CA ALA A 187 22.40 -15.90 1.39
C ALA A 187 22.74 -16.79 2.59
N LYS A 188 22.36 -18.08 2.57
CA LYS A 188 22.68 -19.03 3.63
C LYS A 188 24.19 -19.14 3.87
N GLU A 189 24.99 -19.24 2.80
CA GLU A 189 26.45 -19.33 2.91
C GLU A 189 27.04 -18.07 3.55
N ILE A 190 26.58 -16.88 3.11
CA ILE A 190 27.03 -15.60 3.66
C ILE A 190 26.65 -15.46 5.14
N LEU A 191 25.41 -15.77 5.50
CA LEU A 191 24.91 -15.65 6.87
C LEU A 191 25.62 -16.62 7.81
N LYS A 192 25.91 -17.86 7.37
CA LYS A 192 26.70 -18.84 8.13
C LYS A 192 28.14 -18.39 8.39
N SER A 193 28.73 -17.65 7.45
CA SER A 193 30.06 -17.08 7.64
C SER A 193 30.08 -15.79 8.48
N GLY A 194 28.93 -15.36 9.00
CA GLY A 194 28.80 -14.15 9.81
C GLY A 194 28.57 -12.86 9.02
N GLY A 195 28.48 -12.94 7.68
CA GLY A 195 28.21 -11.80 6.81
C GLY A 195 26.77 -11.30 6.87
N SER A 196 26.48 -10.24 6.13
CA SER A 196 25.14 -9.68 5.93
C SER A 196 24.73 -9.68 4.47
N VAL A 197 23.43 -9.67 4.21
CA VAL A 197 22.88 -9.64 2.85
C VAL A 197 21.91 -8.46 2.68
N MET A 198 21.83 -7.97 1.45
CA MET A 198 20.82 -7.02 1.00
C MET A 198 19.76 -7.79 0.22
N TYR A 199 18.66 -8.13 0.88
CA TYR A 199 17.57 -8.87 0.26
C TYR A 199 16.84 -8.01 -0.77
N GLN A 200 16.83 -8.48 -2.03
CA GLN A 200 16.09 -7.90 -3.14
C GLN A 200 14.90 -8.82 -3.47
N GLY A 201 13.75 -8.47 -2.95
CA GLY A 201 12.56 -9.29 -2.99
C GLY A 201 11.64 -9.04 -4.18
N ALA A 202 10.48 -9.66 -4.12
CA ALA A 202 9.38 -9.46 -5.06
C ALA A 202 8.86 -8.01 -5.02
N THR A 203 9.01 -7.33 -3.88
CA THR A 203 8.70 -5.91 -3.69
C THR A 203 9.93 -5.00 -3.84
N GLY A 204 11.04 -5.50 -4.39
CA GLY A 204 12.29 -4.75 -4.57
C GLY A 204 13.21 -4.80 -3.35
N ASN A 205 13.95 -3.73 -3.11
CA ASN A 205 14.81 -3.61 -1.95
C ASN A 205 13.97 -3.39 -0.70
N VAL A 206 13.86 -4.42 0.14
CA VAL A 206 13.20 -4.29 1.43
C VAL A 206 14.20 -3.70 2.43
N ARG A 207 13.91 -2.50 2.89
CA ARG A 207 14.67 -1.81 3.95
C ARG A 207 13.71 -1.31 5.01
N PHE A 208 13.97 -1.67 6.24
CA PHE A 208 13.19 -1.18 7.38
C PHE A 208 13.79 0.13 7.90
N ASP A 209 12.94 1.09 8.19
CA ASP A 209 13.33 2.29 8.92
C ASP A 209 13.47 2.02 10.44
N ALA A 210 13.73 3.07 11.22
CA ALA A 210 13.89 2.96 12.67
C ALA A 210 12.59 2.54 13.40
N ASN A 211 11.43 2.70 12.77
CA ASN A 211 10.14 2.29 13.31
C ASN A 211 9.76 0.85 12.89
N GLY A 212 10.50 0.26 11.96
CA GLY A 212 10.18 -1.03 11.35
C GLY A 212 9.25 -0.94 10.13
N ASP A 213 9.07 0.26 9.57
CA ASP A 213 8.27 0.49 8.38
C ASP A 213 9.11 0.32 7.10
N VAL A 214 8.44 -0.05 6.01
CA VAL A 214 9.07 -0.21 4.70
C VAL A 214 8.39 0.73 3.70
N SER A 215 9.18 1.60 3.07
CA SER A 215 8.69 2.41 1.94
C SER A 215 8.52 1.54 0.70
N ALA A 216 7.50 1.86 -0.09
CA ALA A 216 7.21 1.23 -1.38
C ALA A 216 6.94 2.29 -2.45
N PRO A 217 7.16 1.98 -3.74
CA PRO A 217 6.65 2.78 -4.82
C PRO A 217 5.12 2.91 -4.73
N ALA A 218 4.59 3.95 -5.31
CA ALA A 218 3.15 4.18 -5.34
C ALA A 218 2.63 4.33 -6.77
N VAL A 219 1.34 4.16 -6.94
CA VAL A 219 0.65 4.39 -8.20
C VAL A 219 -0.58 5.25 -7.98
N ALA A 220 -0.78 6.24 -8.83
CA ALA A 220 -2.06 6.87 -9.01
C ALA A 220 -2.83 6.12 -10.09
N TRP A 221 -4.10 5.84 -9.85
CA TRP A 221 -4.96 5.09 -10.77
C TRP A 221 -6.31 5.78 -10.98
N SER A 222 -6.98 5.48 -12.08
CA SER A 222 -8.35 5.92 -12.37
C SER A 222 -9.19 4.75 -12.87
N PHE A 223 -10.52 4.92 -12.85
CA PHE A 223 -11.44 3.93 -13.40
C PHE A 223 -11.55 4.04 -14.93
N THR A 224 -11.71 2.88 -15.57
CA THR A 224 -11.99 2.71 -17.00
C THR A 224 -13.15 1.74 -17.20
N GLU A 225 -13.62 1.58 -18.42
CA GLU A 225 -14.65 0.59 -18.73
C GLU A 225 -14.24 -0.83 -18.38
N SER A 226 -12.96 -1.17 -18.60
CA SER A 226 -12.40 -2.52 -18.36
C SER A 226 -11.79 -2.71 -16.98
N GLY A 227 -12.01 -1.80 -16.03
CA GLY A 227 -11.43 -1.89 -14.68
C GLY A 227 -10.76 -0.60 -14.26
N THR A 228 -9.45 -0.65 -13.96
CA THR A 228 -8.64 0.51 -13.62
C THR A 228 -7.42 0.63 -14.54
N LYS A 229 -6.91 1.84 -14.71
CA LYS A 229 -5.62 2.09 -15.37
C LYS A 229 -4.69 2.87 -14.44
N GLU A 230 -3.40 2.65 -14.62
CA GLU A 230 -2.36 3.47 -14.01
C GLU A 230 -2.31 4.82 -14.71
N GLU A 231 -2.36 5.89 -13.94
CA GLU A 231 -2.19 7.26 -14.43
C GLU A 231 -0.76 7.76 -14.23
N ARG A 232 -0.14 7.39 -13.10
CA ARG A 232 1.23 7.76 -12.77
C ARG A 232 1.85 6.70 -11.87
N TYR A 233 3.05 6.29 -12.19
CA TYR A 233 3.93 5.54 -11.30
C TYR A 233 4.82 6.54 -10.54
N ILE A 234 4.92 6.38 -9.23
CA ILE A 234 5.71 7.19 -8.31
C ILE A 234 6.82 6.28 -7.79
N THR A 235 8.06 6.59 -8.12
CA THR A 235 9.21 5.79 -7.73
C THR A 235 9.43 5.81 -6.22
N LEU A 236 10.18 4.84 -5.71
CA LEU A 236 10.56 4.82 -4.28
C LEU A 236 11.33 6.09 -3.89
N ASP A 237 12.23 6.56 -4.77
CA ASP A 237 13.00 7.78 -4.51
C ASP A 237 12.09 9.03 -4.41
N GLU A 238 11.04 9.11 -5.23
CA GLU A 238 10.05 10.20 -5.14
C GLU A 238 9.23 10.11 -3.84
N VAL A 239 8.86 8.89 -3.41
CA VAL A 239 8.17 8.66 -2.13
C VAL A 239 9.07 9.07 -0.96
N ASP A 240 10.31 8.60 -0.94
CA ASP A 240 11.27 8.90 0.12
C ASP A 240 11.59 10.41 0.18
N ALA A 241 11.77 11.06 -0.98
CA ALA A 241 11.96 12.50 -1.07
C ALA A 241 10.75 13.28 -0.51
N PHE A 242 9.53 12.85 -0.81
CA PHE A 242 8.32 13.46 -0.27
C PHE A 242 8.22 13.26 1.24
N MET A 243 8.45 12.04 1.74
CA MET A 243 8.41 11.73 3.16
C MET A 243 9.42 12.56 3.97
N ALA A 244 10.60 12.83 3.41
CA ALA A 244 11.60 13.68 4.02
C ALA A 244 11.13 15.15 4.20
N THR A 245 10.20 15.64 3.38
CA THR A 245 9.63 16.99 3.52
C THR A 245 8.58 17.08 4.62
N MET A 246 8.13 15.94 5.16
CA MET A 246 7.06 15.86 6.16
C MET A 246 7.57 15.68 7.61
N GLN A 247 8.86 15.50 7.76
CA GLN A 247 9.54 15.43 9.07
C GLN A 247 9.82 16.82 9.61
#